data_919861c4f728a3baf1bb1de6d7ed310c
#
_entry.id   919861c4f728a3baf1bb1de6d7ed310c
#
_cell.length_a   1.000
_cell.length_b   1.000
_cell.length_c   1.000
_cell.angle_alpha   90.00
_cell.angle_beta   90.00
_cell.angle_gamma   90.00
#
_symmetry.space_group_name_H-M   'P 1'
#
loop_
_entity.id
_entity.type
_entity.pdbx_description
1 polymer ?
#
loop_
_entity_poly.entity_id
_entity_poly.type
_entity_poly.pdbx_seq_one_letter_code
_entity_poly.pdbx_strand_id
1 'polypeptide(L)'
;MTRPLQPGEGFPAVSGERATRVRYGVLGMLFVTVVINYLDRSNLSIAAPGLTGDLGLDARQTGLLFSAFGWTYAACQIPGGWLADQVRPRLLLAAICGLWSVATLLQGFAGTFGLIFSLRLLVGMFEAPAYPICNRLVTTWFPERERAGSVAGYTAGQYVGLAFLTPVLVLAQKTLGWHSLFMITGGAGMAWAAAWYWRYRDPAESARVNDAEIRYIQSGGGLADRMTRSEEAPAAKFQWADLRTVLSHRKLWGIYIGQAANNSALWFFLTWFPSYLVKYRHLDFIKAGFFASLPFLAAFFGIITSGLVSDYLLRRGCTATVARKVPMITGLLCASTIVGANYVDNPVLIILFLTLAGFGSGLSSIAWVFVSALAPKRLVGLTGGMFNFFGNLAAIIVPLGIGLLVHGNDFAPGLVFVSALTMTGALSYIFIVGRVERVEDAGHP
;
A
#
# COMPACT_ATOMS: atom_id res chain seq x y z
N MET A 1 -45.21 22.27 0.53
CA MET A 1 -45.10 23.16 1.71
C MET A 1 -44.64 22.30 2.86
N THR A 2 -43.34 22.22 3.09
CA THR A 2 -42.70 21.49 4.20
C THR A 2 -42.39 22.48 5.31
N ARG A 3 -42.91 22.20 6.50
CA ARG A 3 -42.85 23.00 7.72
C ARG A 3 -41.38 23.04 8.19
N PRO A 4 -40.77 24.20 8.47
CA PRO A 4 -39.43 24.26 9.05
C PRO A 4 -39.44 23.75 10.49
N LEU A 5 -38.50 22.89 10.84
CA LEU A 5 -38.29 22.36 12.20
C LEU A 5 -37.91 23.51 13.16
N GLN A 6 -38.56 23.59 14.28
CA GLN A 6 -38.30 24.59 15.33
C GLN A 6 -37.08 24.16 16.16
N PRO A 7 -36.24 25.12 16.63
CA PRO A 7 -35.10 24.83 17.51
C PRO A 7 -35.65 24.38 18.87
N GLY A 8 -35.51 23.11 19.20
CA GLY A 8 -35.97 22.56 20.47
C GLY A 8 -36.67 21.21 20.39
N GLU A 9 -37.06 20.74 19.25
CA GLU A 9 -37.57 19.37 19.08
C GLU A 9 -36.41 18.37 19.13
N GLY A 10 -36.10 17.90 20.33
CA GLY A 10 -35.21 16.75 20.55
C GLY A 10 -35.79 15.55 19.81
N PHE A 11 -34.92 14.92 19.00
CA PHE A 11 -35.29 13.65 18.37
C PHE A 11 -35.87 12.70 19.43
N PRO A 12 -36.98 12.01 19.14
CA PRO A 12 -37.55 11.09 20.08
C PRO A 12 -36.51 10.05 20.49
N ALA A 13 -36.33 9.87 21.79
CA ALA A 13 -35.53 8.81 22.37
C ALA A 13 -36.20 7.47 22.00
N VAL A 14 -35.80 6.91 20.85
CA VAL A 14 -36.32 5.64 20.39
C VAL A 14 -35.44 4.53 20.92
N SER A 15 -36.06 3.67 21.73
CA SER A 15 -35.69 2.30 22.12
C SER A 15 -34.19 2.03 22.31
N GLY A 16 -33.81 1.53 23.48
CA GLY A 16 -32.46 1.12 23.89
C GLY A 16 -31.82 -0.01 23.06
N GLU A 17 -32.04 -0.03 21.77
CA GLU A 17 -31.45 -0.98 20.85
C GLU A 17 -29.99 -0.62 20.61
N ARG A 18 -29.08 -1.53 20.99
CA ARG A 18 -27.64 -1.35 20.75
C ARG A 18 -27.35 -1.42 19.27
N ALA A 19 -26.52 -0.51 18.77
CA ALA A 19 -25.99 -0.55 17.40
C ALA A 19 -25.32 -1.91 17.13
N THR A 20 -25.67 -2.53 16.01
CA THR A 20 -24.96 -3.70 15.51
C THR A 20 -23.50 -3.32 15.18
N ARG A 21 -22.66 -4.32 14.93
CA ARG A 21 -21.23 -4.13 14.63
C ARG A 21 -20.85 -4.67 13.26
N VAL A 22 -21.77 -4.59 12.32
CA VAL A 22 -21.60 -5.13 10.95
C VAL A 22 -20.43 -4.45 10.23
N ARG A 23 -20.20 -3.16 10.50
CA ARG A 23 -19.06 -2.41 9.95
C ARG A 23 -17.71 -3.07 10.19
N TYR A 24 -17.49 -3.73 11.33
CA TYR A 24 -16.25 -4.46 11.60
C TYR A 24 -16.13 -5.75 10.78
N GLY A 25 -17.25 -6.38 10.41
CA GLY A 25 -17.26 -7.47 9.45
C GLY A 25 -16.83 -7.01 8.06
N VAL A 26 -17.27 -5.82 7.64
CA VAL A 26 -16.79 -5.20 6.38
C VAL A 26 -15.30 -4.86 6.47
N LEU A 27 -14.83 -4.33 7.60
CA LEU A 27 -13.39 -4.09 7.82
C LEU A 27 -12.57 -5.38 7.69
N GLY A 28 -13.06 -6.48 8.26
CA GLY A 28 -12.43 -7.80 8.10
C GLY A 28 -12.37 -8.25 6.63
N MET A 29 -13.43 -7.98 5.85
CA MET A 29 -13.43 -8.26 4.42
C MET A 29 -12.41 -7.39 3.65
N LEU A 30 -12.26 -6.11 4.00
CA LEU A 30 -11.24 -5.23 3.42
C LEU A 30 -9.82 -5.69 3.78
N PHE A 31 -9.61 -6.13 5.02
CA PHE A 31 -8.34 -6.71 5.46
C PHE A 31 -7.96 -7.93 4.61
N VAL A 32 -8.88 -8.88 4.41
CA VAL A 32 -8.63 -10.06 3.56
C VAL A 32 -8.36 -9.67 2.11
N THR A 33 -9.08 -8.67 1.58
CA THR A 33 -8.84 -8.14 0.22
C THR A 33 -7.41 -7.63 0.09
N VAL A 34 -6.91 -6.88 1.09
CA VAL A 34 -5.52 -6.36 1.07
C VAL A 34 -4.49 -7.48 1.25
N VAL A 35 -4.79 -8.50 2.06
CA VAL A 35 -3.94 -9.71 2.16
C VAL A 35 -3.78 -10.36 0.79
N ILE A 36 -4.87 -10.62 0.06
CA ILE A 36 -4.84 -11.24 -1.27
C ILE A 36 -4.07 -10.35 -2.26
N ASN A 37 -4.33 -9.05 -2.26
CA ASN A 37 -3.64 -8.08 -3.11
C ASN A 37 -2.11 -8.13 -2.94
N TYR A 38 -1.61 -8.21 -1.70
CA TYR A 38 -0.18 -8.28 -1.45
C TYR A 38 0.43 -9.66 -1.68
N LEU A 39 -0.36 -10.73 -1.55
CA LEU A 39 0.05 -12.07 -1.97
C LEU A 39 0.32 -12.10 -3.49
N ASP A 40 -0.58 -11.54 -4.29
CA ASP A 40 -0.43 -11.49 -5.76
C ASP A 40 0.79 -10.67 -6.18
N ARG A 41 1.12 -9.60 -5.43
CA ARG A 41 2.35 -8.83 -5.63
C ARG A 41 3.61 -9.62 -5.33
N SER A 42 3.61 -10.45 -4.28
CA SER A 42 4.76 -11.23 -3.86
C SER A 42 4.95 -12.55 -4.62
N ASN A 43 3.90 -13.08 -5.26
CA ASN A 43 3.93 -14.36 -5.98
C ASN A 43 5.08 -14.44 -6.98
N LEU A 44 5.25 -13.40 -7.80
CA LEU A 44 6.28 -13.42 -8.84
C LEU A 44 7.68 -13.47 -8.25
N SER A 45 7.94 -12.76 -7.12
CA SER A 45 9.27 -12.80 -6.49
C SER A 45 9.58 -14.15 -5.85
N ILE A 46 8.56 -14.80 -5.30
CA ILE A 46 8.70 -16.16 -4.76
C ILE A 46 8.89 -17.16 -5.91
N ALA A 47 8.13 -17.03 -6.99
CA ALA A 47 8.25 -17.87 -8.19
C ALA A 47 9.57 -17.70 -8.94
N ALA A 48 10.20 -16.51 -8.85
CA ALA A 48 11.32 -16.12 -9.68
C ALA A 48 12.51 -17.10 -9.72
N PRO A 49 12.97 -17.73 -8.62
CA PRO A 49 14.07 -18.69 -8.71
C PRO A 49 13.80 -19.85 -9.65
N GLY A 50 12.60 -20.42 -9.64
CA GLY A 50 12.18 -21.48 -10.57
C GLY A 50 11.89 -20.96 -11.97
N LEU A 51 11.02 -19.94 -12.08
CA LEU A 51 10.58 -19.33 -13.30
C LEU A 51 11.74 -18.82 -14.17
N THR A 52 12.73 -18.13 -13.56
CA THR A 52 13.89 -17.63 -14.32
C THR A 52 14.80 -18.74 -14.80
N GLY A 53 14.87 -19.88 -14.09
CA GLY A 53 15.57 -21.07 -14.55
C GLY A 53 14.89 -21.70 -15.76
N ASP A 54 13.58 -21.93 -15.66
CA ASP A 54 12.79 -22.60 -16.72
C ASP A 54 12.72 -21.77 -18.00
N LEU A 55 12.62 -20.44 -17.90
CA LEU A 55 12.54 -19.54 -19.06
C LEU A 55 13.88 -18.97 -19.51
N GLY A 56 14.99 -19.29 -18.82
CA GLY A 56 16.33 -18.81 -19.16
C GLY A 56 16.48 -17.28 -19.02
N LEU A 57 15.79 -16.64 -18.06
CA LEU A 57 15.77 -15.19 -17.91
C LEU A 57 17.04 -14.67 -17.22
N ASP A 58 17.62 -13.63 -17.78
CA ASP A 58 18.71 -12.88 -17.16
C ASP A 58 18.18 -11.89 -16.07
N ALA A 59 19.10 -11.20 -15.37
CA ALA A 59 18.74 -10.25 -14.33
C ALA A 59 17.98 -9.04 -14.89
N ARG A 60 18.31 -8.59 -16.11
CA ARG A 60 17.65 -7.45 -16.76
C ARG A 60 16.21 -7.79 -17.12
N GLN A 61 15.97 -8.96 -17.72
CA GLN A 61 14.63 -9.44 -18.03
C GLN A 61 13.82 -9.67 -16.76
N THR A 62 14.43 -10.21 -15.71
CA THR A 62 13.78 -10.40 -14.40
C THR A 62 13.38 -9.05 -13.79
N GLY A 63 14.26 -8.06 -13.82
CA GLY A 63 13.95 -6.70 -13.34
C GLY A 63 12.83 -6.03 -14.13
N LEU A 64 12.81 -6.21 -15.47
CA LEU A 64 11.75 -5.72 -16.32
C LEU A 64 10.42 -6.39 -15.99
N LEU A 65 10.42 -7.70 -15.77
CA LEU A 65 9.24 -8.47 -15.39
C LEU A 65 8.67 -8.01 -14.03
N PHE A 66 9.53 -7.81 -13.04
CA PHE A 66 9.12 -7.28 -11.73
C PHE A 66 8.56 -5.86 -11.81
N SER A 67 9.09 -5.03 -12.71
CA SER A 67 8.61 -3.65 -12.88
C SER A 67 7.28 -3.54 -13.61
N ALA A 68 6.88 -4.55 -14.40
CA ALA A 68 5.70 -4.53 -15.27
C ALA A 68 4.42 -4.14 -14.51
N PHE A 69 4.22 -4.71 -13.34
CA PHE A 69 3.11 -4.34 -12.45
C PHE A 69 3.05 -2.83 -12.19
N GLY A 70 4.18 -2.24 -11.85
CA GLY A 70 4.29 -0.82 -11.48
C GLY A 70 3.88 0.12 -12.61
N TRP A 71 4.14 -0.22 -13.86
CA TRP A 71 3.84 0.62 -15.02
C TRP A 71 2.35 0.90 -15.15
N THR A 72 1.55 -0.15 -15.20
CA THR A 72 0.09 -0.02 -15.34
C THR A 72 -0.58 0.38 -14.04
N TYR A 73 -0.06 -0.06 -12.88
CA TYR A 73 -0.56 0.35 -11.58
C TYR A 73 -0.45 1.88 -11.41
N ALA A 74 0.71 2.48 -11.72
CA ALA A 74 0.89 3.93 -11.64
C ALA A 74 0.03 4.68 -12.68
N ALA A 75 -0.02 4.22 -13.93
CA ALA A 75 -0.82 4.84 -14.98
C ALA A 75 -2.33 4.79 -14.69
N CYS A 76 -2.80 3.70 -14.10
CA CYS A 76 -4.22 3.48 -13.83
C CYS A 76 -4.69 3.99 -12.46
N GLN A 77 -3.84 4.62 -11.64
CA GLN A 77 -4.23 5.17 -10.33
C GLN A 77 -5.31 6.26 -10.47
N ILE A 78 -5.14 7.19 -11.41
CA ILE A 78 -6.09 8.30 -11.61
C ILE A 78 -7.39 7.78 -12.23
N PRO A 79 -7.37 7.04 -13.37
CA PRO A 79 -8.59 6.43 -13.92
C PRO A 79 -9.29 5.50 -12.93
N GLY A 80 -8.52 4.73 -12.17
CA GLY A 80 -9.03 3.80 -11.18
C GLY A 80 -9.73 4.50 -10.01
N GLY A 81 -9.18 5.62 -9.54
CA GLY A 81 -9.82 6.47 -8.53
C GLY A 81 -11.14 7.06 -9.03
N TRP A 82 -11.16 7.58 -10.26
CA TRP A 82 -12.39 8.06 -10.89
C TRP A 82 -13.44 6.96 -11.02
N LEU A 83 -13.04 5.77 -11.47
CA LEU A 83 -13.94 4.63 -11.59
C LEU A 83 -14.50 4.19 -10.22
N ALA A 84 -13.66 4.27 -9.17
CA ALA A 84 -14.07 3.98 -7.80
C ALA A 84 -15.18 4.93 -7.30
N ASP A 85 -15.25 6.16 -7.83
CA ASP A 85 -16.32 7.11 -7.48
C ASP A 85 -17.62 6.88 -8.27
N GLN A 86 -17.54 6.38 -9.51
CA GLN A 86 -18.68 6.23 -10.40
C GLN A 86 -19.42 4.90 -10.22
N VAL A 87 -18.71 3.82 -9.94
CA VAL A 87 -19.27 2.47 -9.90
C VAL A 87 -19.57 2.04 -8.47
N ARG A 88 -20.63 1.25 -8.28
CA ARG A 88 -20.96 0.66 -6.97
C ARG A 88 -19.81 -0.20 -6.44
N PRO A 89 -19.33 0.04 -5.21
CA PRO A 89 -18.16 -0.68 -4.65
C PRO A 89 -18.33 -2.20 -4.65
N ARG A 90 -19.55 -2.69 -4.47
CA ARG A 90 -19.87 -4.13 -4.53
C ARG A 90 -19.48 -4.75 -5.86
N LEU A 91 -19.89 -4.14 -6.96
CA LEU A 91 -19.63 -4.63 -8.32
C LEU A 91 -18.18 -4.40 -8.71
N LEU A 92 -17.68 -3.19 -8.46
CA LEU A 92 -16.35 -2.80 -8.90
C LEU A 92 -15.27 -3.63 -8.20
N LEU A 93 -15.32 -3.78 -6.88
CA LEU A 93 -14.31 -4.56 -6.16
C LEU A 93 -14.37 -6.05 -6.52
N ALA A 94 -15.57 -6.62 -6.70
CA ALA A 94 -15.71 -7.99 -7.19
C ALA A 94 -15.10 -8.16 -8.59
N ALA A 95 -15.41 -7.24 -9.51
CA ALA A 95 -14.93 -7.31 -10.89
C ALA A 95 -13.41 -7.17 -10.98
N ILE A 96 -12.82 -6.13 -10.35
CA ILE A 96 -11.38 -5.94 -10.39
C ILE A 96 -10.63 -7.08 -9.68
N CYS A 97 -11.15 -7.55 -8.53
CA CYS A 97 -10.58 -8.68 -7.81
C CYS A 97 -10.62 -9.95 -8.67
N GLY A 98 -11.74 -10.23 -9.33
CA GLY A 98 -11.88 -11.34 -10.25
C GLY A 98 -10.91 -11.22 -11.44
N LEU A 99 -10.82 -10.05 -12.07
CA LEU A 99 -9.97 -9.83 -13.25
C LEU A 99 -8.47 -9.95 -12.92
N TRP A 100 -7.99 -9.33 -11.83
CA TRP A 100 -6.57 -9.51 -11.46
C TRP A 100 -6.26 -10.95 -11.06
N SER A 101 -7.22 -11.64 -10.39
CA SER A 101 -7.04 -13.04 -9.98
C SER A 101 -7.02 -13.98 -11.18
N VAL A 102 -7.84 -13.73 -12.22
CA VAL A 102 -7.76 -14.46 -13.50
C VAL A 102 -6.40 -14.21 -14.15
N ALA A 103 -5.93 -12.96 -14.21
CA ALA A 103 -4.62 -12.66 -14.77
C ALA A 103 -3.49 -13.34 -13.97
N THR A 104 -3.62 -13.40 -12.63
CA THR A 104 -2.69 -14.15 -11.77
C THR A 104 -2.74 -15.65 -12.06
N LEU A 105 -3.92 -16.25 -12.13
CA LEU A 105 -4.10 -17.67 -12.43
C LEU A 105 -3.49 -18.04 -13.78
N LEU A 106 -3.72 -17.22 -14.80
CA LEU A 106 -3.19 -17.44 -16.16
C LEU A 106 -1.66 -17.39 -16.21
N GLN A 107 -0.97 -16.69 -15.30
CA GLN A 107 0.49 -16.74 -15.20
C GLN A 107 0.98 -18.17 -14.91
N GLY A 108 0.19 -19.00 -14.24
CA GLY A 108 0.51 -20.42 -14.02
C GLY A 108 0.55 -21.26 -15.26
N PHE A 109 0.01 -20.80 -16.39
CA PHE A 109 0.04 -21.49 -17.70
C PHE A 109 1.02 -20.83 -18.68
N ALA A 110 1.72 -19.78 -18.26
CA ALA A 110 2.56 -18.99 -19.15
C ALA A 110 3.94 -19.63 -19.34
N GLY A 111 4.26 -20.02 -20.58
CA GLY A 111 5.55 -20.58 -20.98
C GLY A 111 6.51 -19.58 -21.64
N THR A 112 6.18 -18.30 -21.69
CA THR A 112 7.01 -17.28 -22.32
C THR A 112 7.10 -16.00 -21.51
N PHE A 113 8.25 -15.31 -21.60
CA PHE A 113 8.45 -13.99 -20.98
C PHE A 113 7.35 -13.00 -21.35
N GLY A 114 7.02 -12.89 -22.66
CA GLY A 114 6.05 -11.91 -23.16
C GLY A 114 4.65 -12.12 -22.57
N LEU A 115 4.21 -13.38 -22.40
CA LEU A 115 2.92 -13.68 -21.81
C LEU A 115 2.88 -13.33 -20.32
N ILE A 116 3.90 -13.71 -19.53
CA ILE A 116 3.97 -13.36 -18.10
C ILE A 116 4.04 -11.85 -17.95
N PHE A 117 4.84 -11.16 -18.75
CA PHE A 117 4.96 -9.71 -18.74
C PHE A 117 3.61 -9.03 -18.99
N SER A 118 2.88 -9.46 -20.01
CA SER A 118 1.57 -8.92 -20.34
C SER A 118 0.53 -9.18 -19.24
N LEU A 119 0.54 -10.37 -18.65
CA LEU A 119 -0.33 -10.70 -17.52
C LEU A 119 0.00 -9.88 -16.29
N ARG A 120 1.27 -9.56 -16.02
CA ARG A 120 1.69 -8.66 -14.93
C ARG A 120 1.23 -7.22 -15.15
N LEU A 121 1.23 -6.74 -16.40
CA LEU A 121 0.62 -5.46 -16.76
C LEU A 121 -0.88 -5.45 -16.43
N LEU A 122 -1.61 -6.52 -16.77
CA LEU A 122 -3.04 -6.65 -16.46
C LEU A 122 -3.30 -6.68 -14.94
N VAL A 123 -2.50 -7.41 -14.17
CA VAL A 123 -2.62 -7.42 -12.70
C VAL A 123 -2.47 -5.99 -12.15
N GLY A 124 -1.42 -5.25 -12.56
CA GLY A 124 -1.21 -3.86 -12.12
C GLY A 124 -2.38 -2.94 -12.49
N MET A 125 -2.91 -3.07 -13.69
CA MET A 125 -4.05 -2.29 -14.18
C MET A 125 -5.31 -2.54 -13.33
N PHE A 126 -5.64 -3.80 -13.08
CA PHE A 126 -6.87 -4.15 -12.35
C PHE A 126 -6.74 -3.93 -10.83
N GLU A 127 -5.54 -3.98 -10.26
CA GLU A 127 -5.33 -3.68 -8.84
C GLU A 127 -5.36 -2.17 -8.51
N ALA A 128 -5.12 -1.30 -9.48
CA ALA A 128 -4.99 0.14 -9.25
C ALA A 128 -6.20 0.77 -8.52
N PRO A 129 -7.47 0.41 -8.81
CA PRO A 129 -8.63 0.98 -8.12
C PRO A 129 -8.86 0.44 -6.70
N ALA A 130 -8.17 -0.63 -6.27
CA ALA A 130 -8.49 -1.35 -5.03
C ALA A 130 -8.43 -0.45 -3.78
N TYR A 131 -7.33 0.30 -3.59
CA TYR A 131 -7.19 1.20 -2.44
C TYR A 131 -8.18 2.37 -2.44
N PRO A 132 -8.42 3.08 -3.56
CA PRO A 132 -9.52 4.05 -3.66
C PRO A 132 -10.87 3.48 -3.23
N ILE A 133 -11.21 2.26 -3.67
CA ILE A 133 -12.48 1.60 -3.27
C ILE A 133 -12.48 1.30 -1.77
N CYS A 134 -11.39 0.76 -1.21
CA CYS A 134 -11.29 0.50 0.23
C CYS A 134 -11.48 1.78 1.05
N ASN A 135 -10.86 2.90 0.65
CA ASN A 135 -11.03 4.19 1.30
C ASN A 135 -12.48 4.70 1.20
N ARG A 136 -13.12 4.58 0.03
CA ARG A 136 -14.55 4.92 -0.14
C ARG A 136 -15.43 4.08 0.79
N LEU A 137 -15.18 2.78 0.91
CA LEU A 137 -15.91 1.89 1.80
C LEU A 137 -15.74 2.28 3.28
N VAL A 138 -14.54 2.67 3.69
CA VAL A 138 -14.30 3.18 5.05
C VAL A 138 -15.09 4.47 5.30
N THR A 139 -15.12 5.40 4.34
CA THR A 139 -15.92 6.63 4.49
C THR A 139 -17.42 6.38 4.52
N THR A 140 -17.89 5.30 3.89
CA THR A 140 -19.30 4.89 3.88
C THR A 140 -19.71 4.22 5.18
N TRP A 141 -18.88 3.34 5.74
CA TRP A 141 -19.19 2.48 6.87
C TRP A 141 -18.76 3.02 8.24
N PHE A 142 -17.83 3.98 8.28
CA PHE A 142 -17.25 4.41 9.56
C PHE A 142 -17.45 5.91 9.80
N PRO A 143 -17.83 6.29 11.06
CA PRO A 143 -17.78 7.68 11.49
C PRO A 143 -16.35 8.23 11.42
N GLU A 144 -16.21 9.55 11.28
CA GLU A 144 -14.90 10.22 11.11
C GLU A 144 -13.88 9.83 12.16
N ARG A 145 -14.30 9.71 13.41
CA ARG A 145 -13.43 9.33 14.54
C ARG A 145 -12.84 7.92 14.44
N GLU A 146 -13.49 6.99 13.69
CA GLU A 146 -13.06 5.60 13.54
C GLU A 146 -12.31 5.36 12.20
N ARG A 147 -12.36 6.31 11.24
CA ARG A 147 -11.79 6.13 9.90
C ARG A 147 -10.30 5.85 9.92
N ALA A 148 -9.53 6.61 10.69
CA ALA A 148 -8.08 6.41 10.77
C ALA A 148 -7.71 5.01 11.26
N GLY A 149 -8.40 4.53 12.32
CA GLY A 149 -8.22 3.17 12.82
C GLY A 149 -8.64 2.10 11.81
N SER A 150 -9.72 2.34 11.06
CA SER A 150 -10.21 1.42 10.04
C SER A 150 -9.25 1.33 8.85
N VAL A 151 -8.70 2.47 8.40
CA VAL A 151 -7.66 2.49 7.35
C VAL A 151 -6.42 1.74 7.81
N ALA A 152 -5.94 1.99 9.02
CA ALA A 152 -4.81 1.25 9.60
C ALA A 152 -5.12 -0.24 9.71
N GLY A 153 -6.35 -0.60 10.10
CA GLY A 153 -6.81 -1.97 10.26
C GLY A 153 -6.74 -2.77 8.95
N TYR A 154 -7.31 -2.27 7.85
CA TYR A 154 -7.22 -3.00 6.58
C TYR A 154 -5.82 -2.95 5.96
N THR A 155 -5.10 -1.84 6.12
CA THR A 155 -3.73 -1.70 5.60
C THR A 155 -2.76 -2.65 6.30
N ALA A 156 -2.99 -2.97 7.59
CA ALA A 156 -2.19 -3.97 8.31
C ALA A 156 -2.20 -5.34 7.61
N GLY A 157 -3.25 -5.64 6.82
CA GLY A 157 -3.35 -6.85 6.01
C GLY A 157 -2.15 -7.06 5.08
N GLN A 158 -1.52 -5.99 4.57
CA GLN A 158 -0.34 -6.12 3.72
C GLN A 158 0.84 -6.78 4.44
N TYR A 159 1.13 -6.35 5.67
CA TYR A 159 2.26 -6.86 6.44
C TYR A 159 1.96 -8.24 7.04
N VAL A 160 0.73 -8.43 7.52
CA VAL A 160 0.27 -9.74 8.02
C VAL A 160 0.30 -10.77 6.89
N GLY A 161 -0.22 -10.44 5.71
CA GLY A 161 -0.16 -11.30 4.53
C GLY A 161 1.28 -11.66 4.17
N LEU A 162 2.14 -10.67 4.01
CA LEU A 162 3.53 -10.89 3.63
C LEU A 162 4.34 -11.65 4.71
N ALA A 163 4.13 -11.35 6.00
CA ALA A 163 4.88 -11.99 7.07
C ALA A 163 4.50 -13.47 7.26
N PHE A 164 3.21 -13.78 7.25
CA PHE A 164 2.73 -15.12 7.61
C PHE A 164 2.48 -16.03 6.41
N LEU A 165 2.11 -15.48 5.25
CA LEU A 165 1.78 -16.29 4.08
C LEU A 165 2.96 -16.50 3.13
N THR A 166 4.01 -15.66 3.17
CA THR A 166 5.23 -15.91 2.37
C THR A 166 5.85 -17.29 2.63
N PRO A 167 6.05 -17.76 3.87
CA PRO A 167 6.55 -19.13 4.11
C PRO A 167 5.62 -20.20 3.55
N VAL A 168 4.30 -19.99 3.62
CA VAL A 168 3.31 -20.93 3.06
C VAL A 168 3.42 -21.01 1.54
N LEU A 169 3.57 -19.87 0.87
CA LEU A 169 3.74 -19.79 -0.58
C LEU A 169 5.06 -20.44 -1.01
N VAL A 170 6.14 -20.23 -0.26
CA VAL A 170 7.43 -20.87 -0.53
C VAL A 170 7.34 -22.41 -0.40
N LEU A 171 6.64 -22.89 0.62
CA LEU A 171 6.39 -24.33 0.78
C LEU A 171 5.55 -24.89 -0.39
N ALA A 172 4.49 -24.17 -0.78
CA ALA A 172 3.67 -24.55 -1.93
C ALA A 172 4.49 -24.60 -3.23
N GLN A 173 5.35 -23.62 -3.46
CA GLN A 173 6.24 -23.63 -4.63
C GLN A 173 7.23 -24.79 -4.61
N LYS A 174 7.83 -25.10 -3.45
CA LYS A 174 8.79 -26.21 -3.35
C LYS A 174 8.14 -27.55 -3.67
N THR A 175 6.90 -27.75 -3.25
CA THR A 175 6.20 -29.04 -3.41
C THR A 175 5.47 -29.17 -4.75
N LEU A 176 4.91 -28.08 -5.26
CA LEU A 176 4.01 -28.09 -6.41
C LEU A 176 4.54 -27.30 -7.62
N GLY A 177 5.69 -26.61 -7.47
CA GLY A 177 6.29 -25.78 -8.49
C GLY A 177 5.66 -24.39 -8.61
N TRP A 178 6.34 -23.49 -9.36
CA TRP A 178 5.92 -22.10 -9.47
C TRP A 178 4.61 -21.89 -10.26
N HIS A 179 4.29 -22.78 -11.19
CA HIS A 179 3.02 -22.77 -11.94
C HIS A 179 1.83 -22.88 -10.97
N SER A 180 1.89 -23.87 -10.07
CA SER A 180 0.82 -24.11 -9.10
C SER A 180 0.64 -22.96 -8.11
N LEU A 181 1.72 -22.22 -7.80
CA LEU A 181 1.65 -21.04 -6.95
C LEU A 181 0.66 -20.01 -7.51
N PHE A 182 0.80 -19.67 -8.79
CA PHE A 182 -0.11 -18.72 -9.45
C PHE A 182 -1.53 -19.27 -9.58
N MET A 183 -1.69 -20.56 -9.83
CA MET A 183 -3.01 -21.21 -9.92
C MET A 183 -3.75 -21.16 -8.58
N ILE A 184 -3.06 -21.50 -7.47
CA ILE A 184 -3.64 -21.50 -6.13
C ILE A 184 -4.03 -20.09 -5.69
N THR A 185 -3.14 -19.13 -5.83
CA THR A 185 -3.40 -17.75 -5.39
C THR A 185 -4.44 -17.06 -6.25
N GLY A 186 -4.37 -17.22 -7.58
CA GLY A 186 -5.40 -16.73 -8.48
C GLY A 186 -6.77 -17.38 -8.23
N GLY A 187 -6.81 -18.70 -7.99
CA GLY A 187 -8.03 -19.41 -7.61
C GLY A 187 -8.61 -18.91 -6.30
N ALA A 188 -7.78 -18.69 -5.28
CA ALA A 188 -8.20 -18.13 -4.00
C ALA A 188 -8.76 -16.71 -4.14
N GLY A 189 -8.12 -15.88 -4.97
CA GLY A 189 -8.61 -14.54 -5.25
C GLY A 189 -9.94 -14.52 -6.01
N MET A 190 -10.14 -15.43 -6.97
CA MET A 190 -11.44 -15.60 -7.65
C MET A 190 -12.54 -16.04 -6.67
N ALA A 191 -12.24 -17.00 -5.78
CA ALA A 191 -13.18 -17.41 -4.74
C ALA A 191 -13.53 -16.25 -3.80
N TRP A 192 -12.54 -15.40 -3.47
CA TRP A 192 -12.75 -14.20 -2.67
C TRP A 192 -13.60 -13.17 -3.40
N ALA A 193 -13.37 -12.93 -4.69
CA ALA A 193 -14.18 -12.03 -5.51
C ALA A 193 -15.66 -12.44 -5.51
N ALA A 194 -15.94 -13.75 -5.66
CA ALA A 194 -17.27 -14.31 -5.55
C ALA A 194 -17.85 -14.14 -4.13
N ALA A 195 -17.08 -14.46 -3.09
CA ALA A 195 -17.48 -14.28 -1.70
C ALA A 195 -17.81 -12.82 -1.39
N TRP A 196 -16.98 -11.88 -1.87
CA TRP A 196 -17.26 -10.45 -1.78
C TRP A 196 -18.58 -10.07 -2.43
N TYR A 197 -18.79 -10.46 -3.68
CA TYR A 197 -20.01 -10.14 -4.42
C TYR A 197 -21.28 -10.64 -3.73
N TRP A 198 -21.26 -11.82 -3.15
CA TRP A 198 -22.42 -12.39 -2.49
C TRP A 198 -22.63 -11.85 -1.07
N ARG A 199 -21.57 -11.58 -0.33
CA ARG A 199 -21.64 -11.25 1.10
C ARG A 199 -21.70 -9.75 1.38
N TYR A 200 -21.05 -8.92 0.57
CA TYR A 200 -21.06 -7.47 0.75
C TYR A 200 -22.37 -6.86 0.28
N ARG A 201 -22.92 -5.97 1.10
CA ARG A 201 -24.05 -5.08 0.79
C ARG A 201 -23.72 -3.71 1.35
N ASP A 202 -24.27 -2.66 0.75
CA ASP A 202 -24.16 -1.31 1.30
C ASP A 202 -24.97 -1.18 2.60
N PRO A 203 -24.63 -0.19 3.49
CA PRO A 203 -25.31 -0.08 4.80
C PRO A 203 -26.83 -0.05 4.70
N ALA A 204 -27.38 0.71 3.74
CA ALA A 204 -28.82 0.85 3.53
C ALA A 204 -29.50 -0.42 2.94
N GLU A 205 -28.72 -1.31 2.29
CA GLU A 205 -29.22 -2.54 1.66
C GLU A 205 -29.03 -3.78 2.57
N SER A 206 -28.31 -3.63 3.67
CA SER A 206 -27.89 -4.75 4.52
C SER A 206 -28.95 -5.08 5.56
N ALA A 207 -29.64 -6.20 5.41
CA ALA A 207 -30.57 -6.72 6.42
C ALA A 207 -29.92 -7.05 7.79
N ARG A 208 -28.58 -6.98 7.90
CA ARG A 208 -27.84 -7.26 9.15
C ARG A 208 -27.56 -6.00 9.96
N VAL A 209 -27.75 -4.83 9.38
CA VAL A 209 -27.52 -3.52 10.00
C VAL A 209 -28.84 -3.03 10.57
N ASN A 210 -28.85 -2.71 11.86
CA ASN A 210 -30.03 -2.10 12.47
C ASN A 210 -30.00 -0.56 12.33
N ASP A 211 -31.16 0.08 12.53
CA ASP A 211 -31.29 1.54 12.44
C ASP A 211 -30.36 2.28 13.43
N ALA A 212 -30.03 1.66 14.56
CA ALA A 212 -29.11 2.23 15.54
C ALA A 212 -27.68 2.33 14.98
N GLU A 213 -27.19 1.34 14.21
CA GLU A 213 -25.89 1.41 13.56
C GLU A 213 -25.87 2.41 12.41
N ILE A 214 -26.95 2.47 11.60
CA ILE A 214 -27.08 3.47 10.53
C ILE A 214 -27.03 4.89 11.12
N ARG A 215 -27.82 5.18 12.14
CA ARG A 215 -27.79 6.49 12.84
C ARG A 215 -26.41 6.79 13.43
N TYR A 216 -25.73 5.81 14.02
CA TYR A 216 -24.40 5.97 14.57
C TYR A 216 -23.38 6.35 13.49
N ILE A 217 -23.43 5.70 12.32
CA ILE A 217 -22.56 6.01 11.18
C ILE A 217 -22.83 7.43 10.66
N GLN A 218 -24.10 7.78 10.43
CA GLN A 218 -24.52 9.07 9.90
C GLN A 218 -24.23 10.24 10.85
N SER A 219 -24.56 10.10 12.13
CA SER A 219 -24.27 11.13 13.14
C SER A 219 -22.78 11.40 13.34
N GLY A 220 -21.94 10.41 13.05
CA GLY A 220 -20.50 10.54 13.05
C GLY A 220 -19.88 10.98 11.71
N GLY A 221 -20.69 11.45 10.74
CA GLY A 221 -20.19 11.93 9.44
C GLY A 221 -19.92 10.81 8.42
N GLY A 222 -20.38 9.59 8.67
CA GLY A 222 -20.34 8.50 7.70
C GLY A 222 -21.36 8.71 6.57
N LEU A 223 -21.05 8.23 5.37
CA LEU A 223 -21.80 8.51 4.14
C LEU A 223 -22.76 7.34 3.78
N ALA A 224 -23.47 6.80 4.77
CA ALA A 224 -24.33 5.63 4.58
C ALA A 224 -25.40 5.81 3.47
N ASP A 225 -25.87 7.05 3.22
CA ASP A 225 -26.92 7.36 2.23
C ASP A 225 -26.37 7.85 0.88
N ARG A 226 -25.04 7.95 0.70
CA ARG A 226 -24.46 8.60 -0.49
C ARG A 226 -24.68 7.83 -1.80
N MET A 227 -25.14 6.61 -1.75
CA MET A 227 -25.48 5.81 -2.95
C MET A 227 -26.78 6.28 -3.64
N THR A 228 -27.63 7.03 -2.93
CA THR A 228 -28.84 7.66 -3.49
C THR A 228 -28.64 9.11 -3.91
N ARG A 229 -27.50 9.73 -3.54
CA ARG A 229 -27.19 11.15 -3.81
C ARG A 229 -25.97 11.34 -4.73
N SER A 230 -25.87 10.56 -5.80
CA SER A 230 -24.81 10.74 -6.82
C SER A 230 -24.97 12.05 -7.63
N GLU A 231 -25.93 12.92 -7.30
CA GLU A 231 -26.28 14.07 -8.17
C GLU A 231 -25.90 15.45 -7.64
N GLU A 232 -25.37 15.63 -6.42
CA GLU A 232 -25.31 16.99 -5.84
C GLU A 232 -23.96 17.56 -5.40
N ALA A 233 -22.85 16.91 -5.68
CA ALA A 233 -21.56 17.60 -5.55
C ALA A 233 -20.87 17.67 -6.91
N PRO A 234 -20.80 18.84 -7.56
CA PRO A 234 -19.98 18.98 -8.77
C PRO A 234 -18.55 18.63 -8.39
N ALA A 235 -18.03 17.59 -9.05
CA ALA A 235 -16.62 17.24 -8.94
C ALA A 235 -15.81 18.52 -9.18
N ALA A 236 -15.00 18.94 -8.20
CA ALA A 236 -14.18 20.12 -8.36
C ALA A 236 -13.39 19.94 -9.65
N LYS A 237 -13.59 20.85 -10.61
CA LYS A 237 -12.93 20.77 -11.91
C LYS A 237 -11.44 20.81 -11.68
N PHE A 238 -10.72 19.81 -12.19
CA PHE A 238 -9.27 19.78 -12.17
C PHE A 238 -8.73 21.07 -12.82
N GLN A 239 -7.88 21.79 -12.09
CA GLN A 239 -7.22 22.98 -12.59
C GLN A 239 -5.71 22.75 -12.70
N TRP A 240 -5.15 22.97 -13.86
CA TRP A 240 -3.69 22.89 -14.06
C TRP A 240 -2.90 23.83 -13.14
N ALA A 241 -3.51 24.95 -12.73
CA ALA A 241 -2.94 25.86 -11.75
C ALA A 241 -2.72 25.18 -10.39
N ASP A 242 -3.64 24.32 -9.94
CA ASP A 242 -3.53 23.58 -8.69
C ASP A 242 -2.37 22.58 -8.72
N LEU A 243 -2.20 21.88 -9.84
CA LEU A 243 -1.06 20.98 -10.05
C LEU A 243 0.26 21.74 -10.04
N ARG A 244 0.31 22.90 -10.73
CA ARG A 244 1.48 23.78 -10.72
C ARG A 244 1.81 24.26 -9.31
N THR A 245 0.81 24.64 -8.52
CA THR A 245 0.98 25.05 -7.12
C THR A 245 1.61 23.92 -6.30
N VAL A 246 1.07 22.69 -6.37
CA VAL A 246 1.57 21.55 -5.61
C VAL A 246 2.99 21.14 -6.05
N LEU A 247 3.34 21.32 -7.33
CA LEU A 247 4.67 21.02 -7.87
C LEU A 247 5.68 22.15 -7.70
N SER A 248 5.27 23.41 -7.41
CA SER A 248 6.18 24.54 -7.23
C SER A 248 6.80 24.62 -5.83
N HIS A 249 6.20 23.98 -4.83
CA HIS A 249 6.65 24.10 -3.45
C HIS A 249 7.76 23.12 -3.08
N ARG A 250 8.93 23.65 -2.72
CA ARG A 250 10.12 22.88 -2.30
C ARG A 250 9.81 21.86 -1.20
N LYS A 251 9.02 22.25 -0.18
CA LYS A 251 8.67 21.36 0.94
C LYS A 251 7.91 20.11 0.49
N LEU A 252 7.02 20.26 -0.51
CA LEU A 252 6.25 19.16 -1.06
C LEU A 252 7.12 18.20 -1.87
N TRP A 253 8.09 18.69 -2.65
CA TRP A 253 9.10 17.83 -3.29
C TRP A 253 9.87 17.02 -2.27
N GLY A 254 10.19 17.61 -1.12
CA GLY A 254 10.87 16.89 -0.03
C GLY A 254 10.10 15.65 0.42
N ILE A 255 8.79 15.75 0.60
CA ILE A 255 7.98 14.57 0.99
C ILE A 255 7.76 13.60 -0.17
N TYR A 256 7.70 14.05 -1.42
CA TYR A 256 7.57 13.16 -2.59
C TYR A 256 8.81 12.29 -2.77
N ILE A 257 10.01 12.90 -2.71
CA ILE A 257 11.29 12.18 -2.74
C ILE A 257 11.38 11.20 -1.56
N GLY A 258 11.00 11.66 -0.37
CA GLY A 258 11.00 10.82 0.82
C GLY A 258 10.06 9.62 0.72
N GLN A 259 8.90 9.77 0.09
CA GLN A 259 7.96 8.66 -0.11
C GLN A 259 8.47 7.66 -1.16
N ALA A 260 9.04 8.14 -2.26
CA ALA A 260 9.69 7.28 -3.24
C ALA A 260 10.83 6.47 -2.60
N ALA A 261 11.62 7.13 -1.75
CA ALA A 261 12.71 6.50 -1.00
C ALA A 261 12.22 5.45 0.00
N ASN A 262 11.17 5.76 0.77
CA ASN A 262 10.57 4.80 1.70
C ASN A 262 10.05 3.55 0.99
N ASN A 263 9.34 3.75 -0.12
CA ASN A 263 8.83 2.64 -0.91
C ASN A 263 9.93 1.84 -1.61
N SER A 264 11.13 2.40 -1.80
CA SER A 264 12.24 1.69 -2.45
C SER A 264 12.65 0.44 -1.68
N ALA A 265 12.76 0.51 -0.36
CA ALA A 265 13.05 -0.65 0.47
C ALA A 265 11.91 -1.70 0.39
N LEU A 266 10.66 -1.26 0.46
CA LEU A 266 9.50 -2.16 0.33
C LEU A 266 9.51 -2.90 -1.01
N TRP A 267 9.76 -2.20 -2.13
CA TRP A 267 9.76 -2.81 -3.46
C TRP A 267 10.96 -3.74 -3.69
N PHE A 268 12.11 -3.49 -3.04
CA PHE A 268 13.19 -4.48 -2.99
C PHE A 268 12.73 -5.78 -2.31
N PHE A 269 12.11 -5.68 -1.14
CA PHE A 269 11.62 -6.85 -0.40
C PHE A 269 10.50 -7.59 -1.15
N LEU A 270 9.63 -6.88 -1.87
CA LEU A 270 8.54 -7.46 -2.65
C LEU A 270 8.99 -8.11 -3.96
N THR A 271 10.19 -7.79 -4.47
CA THR A 271 10.61 -8.24 -5.81
C THR A 271 11.86 -9.09 -5.77
N TRP A 272 12.98 -8.53 -5.39
CA TRP A 272 14.29 -9.18 -5.50
C TRP A 272 14.70 -10.01 -4.29
N PHE A 273 14.12 -9.77 -3.13
CA PHE A 273 14.64 -10.33 -1.89
C PHE A 273 14.68 -11.87 -1.84
N PRO A 274 13.62 -12.63 -2.23
CA PRO A 274 13.72 -14.08 -2.29
C PRO A 274 14.82 -14.56 -3.24
N SER A 275 14.92 -13.94 -4.44
CA SER A 275 15.98 -14.25 -5.39
C SER A 275 17.38 -13.93 -4.88
N TYR A 276 17.53 -12.82 -4.15
CA TYR A 276 18.79 -12.45 -3.48
C TYR A 276 19.23 -13.53 -2.50
N LEU A 277 18.33 -14.00 -1.63
CA LEU A 277 18.68 -15.02 -0.64
C LEU A 277 19.04 -16.37 -1.29
N VAL A 278 18.29 -16.78 -2.32
CA VAL A 278 18.47 -18.09 -2.94
C VAL A 278 19.64 -18.10 -3.94
N LYS A 279 19.65 -17.17 -4.90
CA LYS A 279 20.62 -17.18 -6.02
C LYS A 279 21.97 -16.58 -5.64
N TYR A 280 21.99 -15.50 -4.85
CA TYR A 280 23.21 -14.74 -4.59
C TYR A 280 23.82 -15.03 -3.21
N ARG A 281 23.01 -15.49 -2.25
CA ARG A 281 23.49 -15.90 -0.92
C ARG A 281 23.46 -17.42 -0.70
N HIS A 282 23.01 -18.17 -1.71
CA HIS A 282 22.98 -19.64 -1.72
C HIS A 282 22.26 -20.26 -0.50
N LEU A 283 21.26 -19.55 0.04
CA LEU A 283 20.45 -20.10 1.13
C LEU A 283 19.51 -21.16 0.59
N ASP A 284 19.26 -22.18 1.41
CA ASP A 284 18.20 -23.16 1.13
C ASP A 284 16.85 -22.45 0.93
N PHE A 285 16.10 -22.88 -0.08
CA PHE A 285 14.87 -22.20 -0.51
C PHE A 285 13.84 -22.07 0.61
N ILE A 286 13.70 -23.09 1.49
CA ILE A 286 12.76 -23.00 2.62
C ILE A 286 13.26 -21.99 3.66
N LYS A 287 14.55 -22.06 4.02
CA LYS A 287 15.15 -21.10 4.96
C LYS A 287 15.02 -19.68 4.44
N ALA A 288 15.28 -19.49 3.15
CA ALA A 288 15.11 -18.19 2.50
C ALA A 288 13.66 -17.67 2.62
N GLY A 289 12.64 -18.54 2.46
CA GLY A 289 11.24 -18.19 2.63
C GLY A 289 10.87 -17.75 4.04
N PHE A 290 11.36 -18.44 5.07
CA PHE A 290 11.16 -18.02 6.46
C PHE A 290 11.89 -16.70 6.76
N PHE A 291 13.12 -16.55 6.29
CA PHE A 291 13.87 -15.33 6.47
C PHE A 291 13.25 -14.15 5.69
N ALA A 292 12.62 -14.42 4.54
CA ALA A 292 11.94 -13.39 3.76
C ALA A 292 10.72 -12.77 4.49
N SER A 293 10.15 -13.43 5.46
CA SER A 293 9.05 -12.89 6.28
C SER A 293 9.52 -11.89 7.36
N LEU A 294 10.78 -12.00 7.83
CA LEU A 294 11.27 -11.22 8.97
C LEU A 294 11.29 -9.70 8.72
N PRO A 295 11.72 -9.17 7.56
CA PRO A 295 11.64 -7.72 7.29
C PRO A 295 10.21 -7.19 7.32
N PHE A 296 9.22 -7.95 6.85
CA PHE A 296 7.82 -7.54 6.88
C PHE A 296 7.25 -7.53 8.30
N LEU A 297 7.61 -8.54 9.10
CA LEU A 297 7.25 -8.57 10.53
C LEU A 297 7.90 -7.41 11.28
N ALA A 298 9.17 -7.12 11.01
CA ALA A 298 9.88 -5.98 11.58
C ALA A 298 9.26 -4.64 11.14
N ALA A 299 8.84 -4.52 9.89
CA ALA A 299 8.14 -3.33 9.39
C ALA A 299 6.81 -3.11 10.13
N PHE A 300 6.05 -4.18 10.40
CA PHE A 300 4.83 -4.08 11.21
C PHE A 300 5.11 -3.46 12.60
N PHE A 301 6.14 -3.94 13.30
CA PHE A 301 6.55 -3.33 14.58
C PHE A 301 7.10 -1.91 14.41
N GLY A 302 7.79 -1.64 13.30
CA GLY A 302 8.27 -0.30 12.95
C GLY A 302 7.13 0.72 12.86
N ILE A 303 6.02 0.36 12.22
CA ILE A 303 4.82 1.22 12.10
C ILE A 303 4.27 1.57 13.48
N ILE A 304 4.12 0.58 14.35
CA ILE A 304 3.61 0.81 15.71
C ILE A 304 4.57 1.73 16.46
N THR A 305 5.86 1.45 16.41
CA THR A 305 6.91 2.24 17.06
C THR A 305 6.93 3.69 16.54
N SER A 306 6.69 3.89 15.25
CA SER A 306 6.64 5.22 14.61
C SER A 306 5.60 6.14 15.28
N GLY A 307 4.37 5.62 15.44
CA GLY A 307 3.30 6.34 16.13
C GLY A 307 3.63 6.64 17.60
N LEU A 308 4.08 5.61 18.34
CA LEU A 308 4.43 5.74 19.76
C LEU A 308 5.57 6.75 20.00
N VAL A 309 6.61 6.72 19.16
CA VAL A 309 7.74 7.67 19.26
C VAL A 309 7.26 9.09 18.96
N SER A 310 6.47 9.29 17.92
CA SER A 310 5.93 10.60 17.58
C SER A 310 5.07 11.18 18.71
N ASP A 311 4.15 10.37 19.26
CA ASP A 311 3.27 10.79 20.35
C ASP A 311 4.05 11.05 21.66
N TYR A 312 5.05 10.22 21.96
CA TYR A 312 5.91 10.40 23.12
C TYR A 312 6.68 11.73 23.04
N LEU A 313 7.26 12.05 21.87
CA LEU A 313 7.98 13.32 21.69
C LEU A 313 7.04 14.53 21.82
N LEU A 314 5.82 14.45 21.29
CA LEU A 314 4.82 15.51 21.45
C LEU A 314 4.44 15.71 22.93
N ARG A 315 4.23 14.63 23.68
CA ARG A 315 3.93 14.69 25.14
C ARG A 315 5.09 15.26 25.94
N ARG A 316 6.34 15.10 25.48
CA ARG A 316 7.55 15.71 26.07
C ARG A 316 7.73 17.19 25.72
N GLY A 317 6.79 17.79 24.98
CA GLY A 317 6.85 19.21 24.59
C GLY A 317 7.74 19.49 23.38
N CYS A 318 8.18 18.47 22.64
CA CYS A 318 8.90 18.68 21.37
C CYS A 318 7.98 19.30 20.32
N THR A 319 8.55 20.11 19.43
CA THR A 319 7.78 20.67 18.31
C THR A 319 7.26 19.58 17.39
N ALA A 320 6.14 19.81 16.71
CA ALA A 320 5.59 18.89 15.72
C ALA A 320 6.60 18.53 14.62
N THR A 321 7.51 19.45 14.28
CA THR A 321 8.60 19.21 13.34
C THR A 321 9.54 18.11 13.82
N VAL A 322 10.01 18.19 15.06
CA VAL A 322 10.91 17.19 15.66
C VAL A 322 10.18 15.86 15.84
N ALA A 323 8.99 15.88 16.44
CA ALA A 323 8.22 14.68 16.75
C ALA A 323 7.90 13.83 15.51
N ARG A 324 7.71 14.45 14.35
CA ARG A 324 7.40 13.75 13.10
C ARG A 324 8.65 13.40 12.29
N LYS A 325 9.67 14.29 12.27
CA LYS A 325 10.90 14.06 11.51
C LYS A 325 11.80 12.99 12.13
N VAL A 326 11.86 12.89 13.44
CA VAL A 326 12.73 11.91 14.11
C VAL A 326 12.40 10.48 13.67
N PRO A 327 11.18 9.94 13.82
CA PRO A 327 10.89 8.58 13.36
C PRO A 327 11.06 8.42 11.84
N MET A 328 10.76 9.46 11.04
CA MET A 328 10.92 9.42 9.59
C MET A 328 12.38 9.30 9.17
N ILE A 329 13.25 10.16 9.68
CA ILE A 329 14.68 10.20 9.31
C ILE A 329 15.39 8.96 9.86
N THR A 330 15.17 8.60 11.13
CA THR A 330 15.76 7.38 11.71
C THR A 330 15.30 6.13 10.99
N GLY A 331 14.02 6.08 10.56
CA GLY A 331 13.49 4.98 9.76
C GLY A 331 14.20 4.84 8.42
N LEU A 332 14.38 5.93 7.68
CA LEU A 332 15.09 5.91 6.39
C LEU A 332 16.59 5.60 6.55
N LEU A 333 17.24 6.07 7.62
CA LEU A 333 18.61 5.70 7.94
C LEU A 333 18.74 4.21 8.31
N CYS A 334 17.80 3.67 9.09
CA CYS A 334 17.74 2.23 9.33
C CYS A 334 17.49 1.45 8.03
N ALA A 335 16.61 1.96 7.15
CA ALA A 335 16.38 1.32 5.84
C ALA A 335 17.64 1.32 4.96
N SER A 336 18.48 2.36 5.05
CA SER A 336 19.73 2.41 4.30
C SER A 336 20.79 1.40 4.77
N THR A 337 20.65 0.83 5.97
CA THR A 337 21.56 -0.23 6.46
C THR A 337 21.52 -1.51 5.63
N ILE A 338 20.58 -1.63 4.69
CA ILE A 338 20.49 -2.74 3.74
C ILE A 338 21.82 -3.00 3.02
N VAL A 339 22.60 -1.97 2.77
CA VAL A 339 23.94 -2.07 2.14
C VAL A 339 24.93 -2.84 3.02
N GLY A 340 24.73 -2.88 4.33
CA GLY A 340 25.58 -3.62 5.28
C GLY A 340 25.62 -5.12 4.98
N ALA A 341 24.58 -5.66 4.36
CA ALA A 341 24.55 -7.04 3.92
C ALA A 341 25.62 -7.39 2.86
N ASN A 342 26.20 -6.40 2.17
CA ASN A 342 27.29 -6.60 1.21
C ASN A 342 28.64 -6.89 1.88
N TYR A 343 28.82 -6.48 3.12
CA TYR A 343 30.12 -6.52 3.82
C TYR A 343 30.22 -7.66 4.84
N VAL A 344 29.23 -8.55 4.85
CA VAL A 344 29.16 -9.69 5.77
C VAL A 344 28.82 -10.98 5.02
N ASP A 345 29.46 -12.09 5.41
CA ASP A 345 29.19 -13.40 4.84
C ASP A 345 28.32 -14.27 5.76
N ASN A 346 28.26 -13.92 7.05
CA ASN A 346 27.44 -14.66 8.01
C ASN A 346 25.94 -14.47 7.70
N PRO A 347 25.20 -15.55 7.40
CA PRO A 347 23.78 -15.46 7.05
C PRO A 347 22.92 -14.76 8.13
N VAL A 348 23.27 -14.91 9.40
CA VAL A 348 22.53 -14.28 10.51
C VAL A 348 22.71 -12.76 10.45
N LEU A 349 23.92 -12.27 10.20
CA LEU A 349 24.19 -10.83 10.08
C LEU A 349 23.52 -10.24 8.83
N ILE A 350 23.54 -10.98 7.71
CA ILE A 350 22.82 -10.56 6.49
C ILE A 350 21.33 -10.34 6.82
N ILE A 351 20.70 -11.33 7.42
CA ILE A 351 19.27 -11.26 7.78
C ILE A 351 19.01 -10.15 8.81
N LEU A 352 19.93 -9.92 9.75
CA LEU A 352 19.81 -8.84 10.71
C LEU A 352 19.79 -7.46 10.03
N PHE A 353 20.72 -7.18 9.11
CA PHE A 353 20.72 -5.93 8.33
C PHE A 353 19.43 -5.74 7.53
N LEU A 354 18.96 -6.79 6.87
CA LEU A 354 17.73 -6.76 6.08
C LEU A 354 16.49 -6.59 6.96
N THR A 355 16.46 -7.22 8.13
CA THR A 355 15.37 -7.08 9.11
C THR A 355 15.36 -5.67 9.71
N LEU A 356 16.53 -5.10 10.02
CA LEU A 356 16.67 -3.71 10.46
C LEU A 356 16.20 -2.73 9.38
N ALA A 357 16.53 -3.01 8.11
CA ALA A 357 16.04 -2.20 7.00
C ALA A 357 14.52 -2.28 6.85
N GLY A 358 13.93 -3.46 7.04
CA GLY A 358 12.48 -3.64 7.10
C GLY A 358 11.83 -2.85 8.24
N PHE A 359 12.39 -2.93 9.46
CA PHE A 359 11.94 -2.13 10.60
C PHE A 359 12.00 -0.63 10.30
N GLY A 360 13.09 -0.16 9.68
CA GLY A 360 13.27 1.22 9.26
C GLY A 360 12.22 1.68 8.25
N SER A 361 11.88 0.84 7.27
CA SER A 361 10.79 1.13 6.32
C SER A 361 9.43 1.27 7.04
N GLY A 362 9.14 0.43 8.03
CA GLY A 362 7.97 0.57 8.87
C GLY A 362 7.98 1.83 9.73
N LEU A 363 9.13 2.17 10.33
CA LEU A 363 9.29 3.35 11.18
C LEU A 363 9.05 4.65 10.39
N SER A 364 9.38 4.69 9.09
CA SER A 364 9.13 5.82 8.19
C SER A 364 7.70 5.89 7.65
N SER A 365 6.78 5.01 8.03
CA SER A 365 5.37 5.02 7.60
C SER A 365 4.58 6.27 8.04
N ILE A 366 5.09 7.04 9.02
CA ILE A 366 4.55 8.34 9.43
C ILE A 366 4.50 9.38 8.29
N ALA A 367 5.07 9.06 7.15
CA ALA A 367 5.17 9.93 5.96
C ALA A 367 3.81 10.56 5.56
N TRP A 368 2.69 9.86 5.70
CA TRP A 368 1.35 10.39 5.39
C TRP A 368 0.92 11.56 6.29
N VAL A 369 1.45 11.65 7.51
CA VAL A 369 1.16 12.76 8.42
C VAL A 369 1.72 14.07 7.87
N PHE A 370 2.84 14.01 7.10
CA PHE A 370 3.39 15.21 6.47
C PHE A 370 2.50 15.75 5.35
N VAL A 371 1.77 14.90 4.63
CA VAL A 371 0.81 15.35 3.61
C VAL A 371 -0.25 16.23 4.27
N SER A 372 -0.89 15.76 5.33
CA SER A 372 -1.94 16.53 6.03
C SER A 372 -1.41 17.79 6.72
N ALA A 373 -0.12 17.78 7.14
CA ALA A 373 0.49 18.89 7.84
C ALA A 373 1.05 20.00 6.92
N LEU A 374 1.55 19.62 5.73
CA LEU A 374 2.22 20.54 4.81
C LEU A 374 1.32 21.02 3.67
N ALA A 375 0.38 20.19 3.20
CA ALA A 375 -0.44 20.52 2.06
C ALA A 375 -1.33 21.76 2.31
N PRO A 376 -1.53 22.61 1.30
CA PRO A 376 -2.55 23.65 1.34
C PRO A 376 -3.92 23.06 1.65
N LYS A 377 -4.74 23.73 2.48
CA LYS A 377 -6.04 23.17 2.95
C LYS A 377 -6.93 22.71 1.79
N ARG A 378 -6.97 23.50 0.71
CA ARG A 378 -7.77 23.22 -0.48
C ARG A 378 -7.20 22.04 -1.32
N LEU A 379 -5.88 21.80 -1.26
CA LEU A 379 -5.16 20.89 -2.15
C LEU A 379 -4.63 19.62 -1.43
N VAL A 380 -5.12 19.29 -0.24
CA VAL A 380 -4.68 18.10 0.52
C VAL A 380 -4.88 16.81 -0.30
N GLY A 381 -6.00 16.67 -0.99
CA GLY A 381 -6.28 15.52 -1.83
C GLY A 381 -5.32 15.40 -3.02
N LEU A 382 -5.07 16.52 -3.73
CA LEU A 382 -4.12 16.55 -4.85
C LEU A 382 -2.69 16.26 -4.39
N THR A 383 -2.27 16.87 -3.27
CA THR A 383 -0.94 16.63 -2.67
C THR A 383 -0.78 15.16 -2.27
N GLY A 384 -1.82 14.55 -1.68
CA GLY A 384 -1.83 13.13 -1.33
C GLY A 384 -1.76 12.23 -2.57
N GLY A 385 -2.46 12.58 -3.63
CA GLY A 385 -2.38 11.90 -4.92
C GLY A 385 -0.97 11.94 -5.52
N MET A 386 -0.33 13.12 -5.54
CA MET A 386 1.05 13.28 -6.01
C MET A 386 2.04 12.51 -5.12
N PHE A 387 1.88 12.57 -3.81
CA PHE A 387 2.69 11.82 -2.85
C PHE A 387 2.62 10.31 -3.12
N ASN A 388 1.41 9.78 -3.35
CA ASN A 388 1.22 8.37 -3.69
C ASN A 388 1.80 8.02 -5.06
N PHE A 389 1.62 8.88 -6.05
CA PHE A 389 2.19 8.70 -7.39
C PHE A 389 3.72 8.57 -7.35
N PHE A 390 4.41 9.52 -6.70
CA PHE A 390 5.88 9.44 -6.55
C PHE A 390 6.31 8.22 -5.75
N GLY A 391 5.57 7.85 -4.71
CA GLY A 391 5.81 6.62 -3.97
C GLY A 391 5.71 5.36 -4.84
N ASN A 392 4.75 5.32 -5.76
CA ASN A 392 4.56 4.16 -6.64
C ASN A 392 5.56 4.10 -7.80
N LEU A 393 6.27 5.19 -8.14
CA LEU A 393 7.38 5.12 -9.09
C LEU A 393 8.50 4.16 -8.62
N ALA A 394 8.64 3.95 -7.31
CA ALA A 394 9.56 2.96 -6.76
C ALA A 394 9.26 1.52 -7.25
N ALA A 395 7.99 1.20 -7.57
CA ALA A 395 7.58 -0.07 -8.15
C ALA A 395 8.19 -0.34 -9.54
N ILE A 396 8.59 0.72 -10.22
CA ILE A 396 9.23 0.65 -11.54
C ILE A 396 10.75 0.78 -11.39
N ILE A 397 11.19 1.84 -10.69
CA ILE A 397 12.58 2.24 -10.60
C ILE A 397 13.42 1.18 -9.88
N VAL A 398 12.92 0.60 -8.79
CA VAL A 398 13.71 -0.32 -7.96
C VAL A 398 13.93 -1.66 -8.66
N PRO A 399 12.89 -2.39 -9.12
CA PRO A 399 13.12 -3.68 -9.76
C PRO A 399 13.95 -3.55 -11.04
N LEU A 400 13.66 -2.55 -11.87
CA LEU A 400 14.37 -2.32 -13.11
C LEU A 400 15.81 -1.87 -12.85
N GLY A 401 16.02 -0.93 -11.93
CA GLY A 401 17.36 -0.43 -11.57
C GLY A 401 18.25 -1.54 -11.04
N ILE A 402 17.75 -2.39 -10.14
CA ILE A 402 18.50 -3.56 -9.66
C ILE A 402 18.82 -4.51 -10.83
N GLY A 403 17.83 -4.82 -11.68
CA GLY A 403 18.04 -5.71 -12.83
C GLY A 403 19.08 -5.21 -13.83
N LEU A 404 19.24 -3.89 -13.96
CA LEU A 404 20.27 -3.27 -14.81
C LEU A 404 21.66 -3.22 -14.15
N LEU A 405 21.71 -3.16 -12.82
CA LEU A 405 22.95 -3.01 -12.06
C LEU A 405 23.58 -4.35 -11.65
N VAL A 406 22.76 -5.41 -11.57
CA VAL A 406 23.22 -6.74 -11.19
C VAL A 406 23.85 -7.45 -12.41
N HIS A 407 25.10 -7.88 -12.28
CA HIS A 407 25.85 -8.58 -13.32
C HIS A 407 26.41 -9.90 -12.79
N GLY A 408 26.10 -11.00 -13.47
CA GLY A 408 26.54 -12.33 -13.05
C GLY A 408 26.07 -12.68 -11.64
N ASN A 409 27.01 -12.99 -10.75
CA ASN A 409 26.72 -13.31 -9.34
C ASN A 409 26.88 -12.12 -8.37
N ASP A 410 27.19 -10.93 -8.88
CA ASP A 410 27.36 -9.74 -8.04
C ASP A 410 26.05 -8.97 -7.88
N PHE A 411 25.46 -9.06 -6.69
CA PHE A 411 24.24 -8.33 -6.30
C PHE A 411 24.55 -7.04 -5.51
N ALA A 412 25.81 -6.80 -5.15
CA ALA A 412 26.20 -5.67 -4.31
C ALA A 412 25.74 -4.31 -4.87
N PRO A 413 25.83 -4.02 -6.20
CA PRO A 413 25.35 -2.77 -6.76
C PRO A 413 23.84 -2.55 -6.54
N GLY A 414 23.05 -3.62 -6.52
CA GLY A 414 21.60 -3.55 -6.25
C GLY A 414 21.28 -3.06 -4.85
N LEU A 415 21.98 -3.58 -3.82
CA LEU A 415 21.79 -3.12 -2.44
C LEU A 415 22.33 -1.70 -2.22
N VAL A 416 23.44 -1.34 -2.86
CA VAL A 416 23.96 0.04 -2.84
C VAL A 416 22.94 1.01 -3.44
N PHE A 417 22.31 0.63 -4.55
CA PHE A 417 21.27 1.44 -5.20
C PHE A 417 20.08 1.71 -4.27
N VAL A 418 19.54 0.66 -3.64
CA VAL A 418 18.41 0.82 -2.69
C VAL A 418 18.81 1.66 -1.49
N SER A 419 20.02 1.43 -0.94
CA SER A 419 20.55 2.23 0.17
C SER A 419 20.72 3.71 -0.21
N ALA A 420 21.22 4.01 -1.41
CA ALA A 420 21.35 5.37 -1.91
C ALA A 420 19.99 6.07 -2.04
N LEU A 421 18.95 5.36 -2.53
CA LEU A 421 17.61 5.91 -2.61
C LEU A 421 17.05 6.23 -1.22
N THR A 422 17.16 5.30 -0.25
CA THR A 422 16.67 5.53 1.11
C THR A 422 17.45 6.64 1.84
N MET A 423 18.75 6.74 1.62
CA MET A 423 19.59 7.83 2.12
C MET A 423 19.18 9.18 1.52
N THR A 424 18.90 9.23 0.21
CA THR A 424 18.38 10.43 -0.47
C THR A 424 17.06 10.90 0.17
N GLY A 425 16.19 9.95 0.54
CA GLY A 425 14.98 10.26 1.30
C GLY A 425 15.26 10.88 2.66
N ALA A 426 16.19 10.32 3.44
CA ALA A 426 16.59 10.89 4.74
C ALA A 426 17.13 12.32 4.58
N LEU A 427 18.01 12.54 3.63
CA LEU A 427 18.57 13.86 3.32
C LEU A 427 17.48 14.84 2.86
N SER A 428 16.49 14.36 2.11
CA SER A 428 15.34 15.16 1.69
C SER A 428 14.55 15.68 2.89
N TYR A 429 14.25 14.84 3.90
CA TYR A 429 13.59 15.28 5.12
C TYR A 429 14.45 16.22 5.98
N ILE A 430 15.78 16.04 5.97
CA ILE A 430 16.68 16.92 6.71
C ILE A 430 16.74 18.30 6.05
N PHE A 431 17.02 18.38 4.75
CA PHE A 431 17.40 19.62 4.05
C PHE A 431 16.28 20.27 3.23
N ILE A 432 15.32 19.49 2.68
CA ILE A 432 14.32 20.00 1.74
C ILE A 432 12.99 20.32 2.45
N VAL A 433 12.49 19.43 3.32
CA VAL A 433 11.19 19.58 3.99
C VAL A 433 11.16 20.78 4.95
N GLY A 434 12.29 21.11 5.60
CA GLY A 434 12.36 22.25 6.52
C GLY A 434 11.42 22.09 7.73
N ARG A 435 10.80 23.17 8.20
CA ARG A 435 9.80 23.16 9.30
C ARG A 435 8.49 22.56 8.80
N VAL A 436 7.87 21.74 9.64
CA VAL A 436 6.57 21.11 9.36
C VAL A 436 5.46 22.13 9.68
N GLU A 437 5.27 23.02 8.74
CA GLU A 437 4.25 24.08 8.73
C GLU A 437 3.57 24.04 7.38
N ARG A 438 2.26 24.27 7.38
CA ARG A 438 1.44 24.26 6.18
C ARG A 438 1.97 25.26 5.17
N VAL A 439 2.04 24.83 3.92
CA VAL A 439 2.36 25.71 2.80
C VAL A 439 1.15 26.63 2.59
N GLU A 440 1.37 27.94 2.68
CA GLU A 440 0.32 28.93 2.43
C GLU A 440 -0.09 28.86 0.96
N ASP A 441 -1.40 28.95 0.70
CA ASP A 441 -1.89 29.14 -0.66
C ASP A 441 -1.27 30.48 -1.15
N ALA A 442 -0.45 30.42 -2.18
CA ALA A 442 0.00 31.64 -2.86
C ALA A 442 -1.29 32.35 -3.32
N GLY A 443 -1.64 33.42 -2.60
CA GLY A 443 -2.93 34.06 -2.69
C GLY A 443 -3.37 34.30 -4.13
N HIS A 444 -4.59 33.87 -4.43
CA HIS A 444 -5.39 34.65 -5.35
C HIS A 444 -5.91 35.84 -4.56
N PRO A 445 -5.65 37.07 -5.05
CA PRO A 445 -6.25 38.28 -4.50
C PRO A 445 -7.77 38.23 -4.54
#